data_4e88244077cb379262293df10d07a894
#
_entry.id   4e88244077cb379262293df10d07a894
#
_cell.length_a   1.000
_cell.length_b   1.000
_cell.length_c   1.000
_cell.angle_alpha   90.00
_cell.angle_beta   90.00
_cell.angle_gamma   90.00
#
_symmetry.space_group_name_H-M   'P 1'
#
loop_
_entity.id
_entity.type
_entity.pdbx_description
1 polymer ?
#
loop_
_entity_poly.entity_id
_entity_poly.type
_entity_poly.pdbx_seq_one_letter_code
_entity_poly.pdbx_strand_id
1 'polypeptide(L)' 'MAKLIRKISIGTDYKNEAMHYSVGQEVYGGHKISDIIEKEGSFQIFITKNNEILPWKHFNSNMAVSVEYNLEY' A
#
# COMPACT_ATOMS: atom_id res chain seq x y z
N MET A 1 -17.09 -3.24 1.11
CA MET A 1 -16.35 -3.94 0.04
C MET A 1 -14.95 -3.37 -0.06
N ALA A 2 -13.93 -4.23 -0.16
CA ALA A 2 -12.55 -3.77 -0.26
C ALA A 2 -12.28 -3.18 -1.64
N LYS A 3 -11.44 -2.15 -1.68
CA LYS A 3 -11.02 -1.53 -2.94
C LYS A 3 -9.55 -1.83 -3.17
N LEU A 4 -9.21 -2.15 -4.40
CA LEU A 4 -7.84 -2.43 -4.79
C LEU A 4 -7.16 -1.12 -5.20
N ILE A 5 -5.95 -0.93 -4.72
CA ILE A 5 -5.18 0.29 -4.94
C ILE A 5 -3.92 -0.07 -5.72
N ARG A 6 -3.59 0.73 -6.72
CA ARG A 6 -2.38 0.56 -7.49
C ARG A 6 -1.19 1.25 -6.82
N LYS A 7 -1.43 2.43 -6.27
CA LYS A 7 -0.38 3.23 -5.65
C LYS A 7 -0.97 4.08 -4.55
N ILE A 8 -0.24 4.24 -3.47
CA ILE A 8 -0.66 5.08 -2.36
C ILE A 8 0.54 5.89 -1.85
N SER A 9 0.27 7.13 -1.43
CA SER A 9 1.25 7.97 -0.79
C SER A 9 0.76 8.29 0.60
N ILE A 10 1.57 7.98 1.60
CA ILE A 10 1.23 8.18 3.00
C ILE A 10 2.02 9.36 3.53
N GLY A 11 1.32 10.32 4.13
CA GLY A 11 1.97 11.46 4.73
C GLY A 11 2.70 11.10 6.00
N THR A 12 3.80 11.78 6.26
CA THR A 12 4.53 11.64 7.50
C THR A 12 4.46 12.95 8.26
N ASP A 13 4.78 12.91 9.55
CA ASP A 13 4.75 14.11 10.39
C ASP A 13 5.99 14.98 10.19
N TYR A 14 6.90 14.58 9.32
CA TYR A 14 8.16 15.29 9.13
C TYR A 14 8.24 15.95 7.77
N LYS A 15 8.40 17.27 7.76
CA LYS A 15 8.85 18.06 6.60
C LYS A 15 8.09 17.84 5.32
N ASN A 16 6.80 17.58 5.42
CA ASN A 16 5.95 17.37 4.22
C ASN A 16 6.43 16.22 3.35
N GLU A 17 7.15 15.27 3.92
CA GLU A 17 7.57 14.09 3.20
C GLU A 17 6.43 13.09 3.14
N ALA A 18 6.44 12.29 2.09
CA ALA A 18 5.47 11.21 1.94
C ALA A 18 6.19 9.94 1.56
N MET A 19 5.68 8.82 2.07
CA MET A 19 6.16 7.51 1.67
C MET A 19 5.27 6.99 0.55
N HIS A 20 5.88 6.53 -0.53
CA HIS A 20 5.16 6.06 -1.71
C HIS A 20 5.24 4.54 -1.82
N TYR A 21 4.09 3.92 -2.01
CA TYR A 21 4.00 2.47 -2.17
C TYR A 21 3.21 2.14 -3.42
N SER A 22 3.74 1.25 -4.25
CA SER A 22 3.09 0.85 -5.50
C SER A 22 3.08 -0.67 -5.59
N VAL A 23 2.01 -1.22 -6.15
CA VAL A 23 1.96 -2.66 -6.42
C VAL A 23 3.08 -3.02 -7.40
N GLY A 24 3.83 -4.05 -7.07
CA GLY A 24 5.00 -4.48 -7.84
C GLY A 24 6.31 -3.86 -7.40
N GLN A 25 6.26 -2.89 -6.48
CA GLN A 25 7.46 -2.25 -5.97
C GLN A 25 8.26 -3.24 -5.12
N GLU A 26 9.57 -3.29 -5.38
CA GLU A 26 10.46 -4.10 -4.56
C GLU A 26 10.72 -3.40 -3.23
N VAL A 27 10.63 -4.16 -2.15
CA VAL A 27 10.91 -3.68 -0.82
C VAL A 27 12.06 -4.48 -0.24
N TYR A 28 12.16 -4.64 1.05
CA TYR A 28 13.31 -5.29 1.65
C TYR A 28 13.35 -6.79 1.37
N GLY A 29 14.56 -7.37 1.38
CA GLY A 29 14.74 -8.81 1.41
C GLY A 29 14.21 -9.56 0.20
N GLY A 30 14.08 -8.89 -0.94
CA GLY A 30 13.57 -9.54 -2.15
C GLY A 30 12.05 -9.65 -2.20
N HIS A 31 11.35 -9.06 -1.25
CA HIS A 31 9.89 -9.01 -1.28
C HIS A 31 9.42 -7.92 -2.24
N LYS A 32 8.21 -8.11 -2.75
CA LYS A 32 7.53 -7.09 -3.58
C LYS A 32 6.15 -6.86 -3.02
N ILE A 33 5.65 -5.63 -3.20
CA ILE A 33 4.28 -5.32 -2.80
C ILE A 33 3.35 -6.06 -3.75
N SER A 34 2.51 -6.93 -3.20
CA SER A 34 1.57 -7.72 -4.00
C SER A 34 0.23 -7.03 -4.11
N ASP A 35 -0.24 -6.45 -3.02
CA ASP A 35 -1.56 -5.83 -2.96
C ASP A 35 -1.56 -4.65 -2.00
N ILE A 36 -2.37 -3.65 -2.32
CA ILE A 36 -2.70 -2.57 -1.41
C ILE A 36 -4.22 -2.51 -1.39
N ILE A 37 -4.82 -2.66 -0.22
CA ILE A 37 -6.27 -2.78 -0.10
C ILE A 37 -6.79 -1.73 0.86
N GLU A 38 -7.86 -1.06 0.46
CA GLU A 38 -8.60 -0.16 1.34
C GLU A 38 -9.85 -0.87 1.83
N LYS A 39 -10.01 -0.92 3.14
CA LYS A 39 -11.17 -1.56 3.76
C LYS A 39 -11.46 -0.90 5.09
N GLU A 40 -12.72 -0.50 5.28
CA GLU A 40 -13.20 0.02 6.56
C GLU A 40 -12.36 1.16 7.13
N GLY A 41 -11.99 2.10 6.28
CA GLY A 41 -11.27 3.29 6.72
C GLY A 41 -9.79 3.07 6.98
N SER A 42 -9.23 1.99 6.48
CA SER A 42 -7.80 1.74 6.61
C SER A 42 -7.22 1.17 5.32
N PHE A 43 -5.89 1.27 5.22
CA PHE A 43 -5.16 0.71 4.09
C PHE A 43 -4.24 -0.37 4.61
N GLN A 44 -4.19 -1.48 3.90
CA GLN A 44 -3.28 -2.57 4.24
C GLN A 44 -2.43 -2.93 3.05
N ILE A 45 -1.13 -3.05 3.28
CA ILE A 45 -0.15 -3.39 2.25
C ILE A 45 0.34 -4.81 2.50
N PHE A 46 0.24 -5.64 1.46
CA PHE A 46 0.74 -7.01 1.50
C PHE A 46 1.99 -7.12 0.64
N ILE A 47 2.91 -7.97 1.07
CA ILE A 47 4.12 -8.26 0.32
C ILE A 47 4.18 -9.73 0.00
N THR A 48 4.93 -10.08 -1.03
CA THR A 48 5.05 -11.46 -1.47
C THR A 48 6.51 -11.81 -1.76
N LYS A 49 6.87 -13.06 -1.47
CA LYS A 49 8.16 -13.64 -1.81
C LYS A 49 7.98 -15.16 -1.84
N ASN A 50 8.49 -15.80 -2.89
CA ASN A 50 8.41 -17.26 -3.03
C ASN A 50 6.98 -17.77 -2.91
N ASN A 51 6.03 -17.07 -3.54
CA ASN A 51 4.61 -17.43 -3.58
C ASN A 51 3.90 -17.33 -2.23
N GLU A 52 4.53 -16.72 -1.23
CA GLU A 52 3.88 -16.43 0.03
C GLU A 52 3.47 -14.98 0.07
N ILE A 53 2.30 -14.71 0.64
CA ILE A 53 1.77 -13.36 0.79
C ILE A 53 1.62 -13.08 2.28
N LEU A 54 2.20 -11.97 2.72
CA LEU A 54 2.21 -11.59 4.11
C LEU A 54 1.71 -10.16 4.28
N PRO A 55 0.96 -9.87 5.35
CA PRO A 55 0.66 -8.47 5.67
C PRO A 55 1.95 -7.76 6.10
N TRP A 56 2.13 -6.53 5.65
CA TRP A 56 3.36 -5.79 5.92
C TRP A 56 3.10 -4.50 6.68
N LYS A 57 2.28 -3.61 6.14
CA LYS A 57 2.01 -2.31 6.76
C LYS A 57 0.53 -2.02 6.75
N HIS A 58 0.12 -1.23 7.74
CA HIS A 58 -1.28 -0.86 7.91
C HIS A 58 -1.33 0.62 8.27
N PHE A 59 -2.21 1.37 7.60
CA PHE A 59 -2.37 2.80 7.83
C PHE A 59 -3.84 3.16 7.94
N ASN A 60 -4.14 4.15 8.77
CA ASN A 60 -5.47 4.74 8.77
C ASN A 60 -5.68 5.55 7.50
N SER A 61 -6.91 5.60 7.01
CA SER A 61 -7.20 6.28 5.74
C SER A 61 -6.87 7.78 5.78
N ASN A 62 -6.95 8.40 6.96
CA ASN A 62 -6.64 9.82 7.09
C ASN A 62 -5.15 10.13 6.92
N MET A 63 -4.30 9.13 6.86
CA MET A 63 -2.86 9.33 6.62
C MET A 63 -2.52 9.39 5.14
N ALA A 64 -3.46 9.04 4.27
CA ALA A 64 -3.19 9.03 2.83
C ALA A 64 -3.20 10.45 2.26
N VAL A 65 -2.13 10.80 1.56
CA VAL A 65 -2.02 12.06 0.85
C VAL A 65 -2.61 11.92 -0.56
N SER A 66 -2.36 10.79 -1.20
CA SER A 66 -2.96 10.49 -2.50
C SER A 66 -3.13 8.99 -2.65
N VAL A 67 -4.16 8.62 -3.40
CA VAL A 67 -4.48 7.22 -3.65
C VAL A 67 -4.82 7.08 -5.11
N GLU A 68 -4.22 6.07 -5.74
CA GLU A 68 -4.48 5.77 -7.13
C GLU A 68 -5.09 4.37 -7.19
N TYR A 69 -6.36 4.30 -7.52
CA TYR A 69 -7.09 3.05 -7.53
C TYR A 69 -6.83 2.26 -8.80
N ASN A 70 -6.90 0.95 -8.66
CA ASN A 70 -6.80 0.05 -9.80
C ASN A 70 -8.15 0.06 -10.53
N LEU A 71 -8.16 0.54 -11.76
CA LEU A 71 -9.38 0.64 -12.57
C LEU A 71 -9.58 -0.54 -13.51
N GLU A 72 -8.68 -1.50 -13.48
CA GLU A 72 -8.79 -2.67 -14.33
C GLU A 72 -9.59 -3.78 -13.63
N TYR A 73 -10.45 -4.37 -14.38
CA TYR A 73 -11.29 -5.46 -13.92
C TYR A 73 -11.16 -6.66 -14.82
#